data_819025dda06d124996d91cd0663fa502
#
_entry.id   819025dda06d124996d91cd0663fa502
#
_cell.length_a   1.000
_cell.length_b   1.000
_cell.length_c   1.000
_cell.angle_alpha   90.00
_cell.angle_beta   90.00
_cell.angle_gamma   90.00
#
_symmetry.space_group_name_H-M   'P 1'
#
loop_
_entity.id
_entity.type
_entity.pdbx_description
1 polymer ?
#
loop_
_entity_poly.entity_id
_entity_poly.type
_entity_poly.pdbx_seq_one_letter_code
_entity_poly.pdbx_strand_id
1 'polypeptide(L)'
;KYKFESSIVYVGLSGEEQGLFGGAGLAKYAKEKGWDIIGILNNDMIGNITGVDGVIDNRSFRIFSEPIPANETERQRRSRRFYGGEVDGISRQLARYIHKNVKTYMPEMNPMMIYRLDRFGRGGHHRPFNDLGFAKDGS
;
A
#
# COMPACT_ATOMS: atom_id res chain seq x y z
N LYS A 1 -23.21 -14.93 3.52
CA LYS A 1 -21.89 -15.31 2.99
C LYS A 1 -21.72 -14.61 1.67
N TYR A 2 -20.77 -13.70 1.55
CA TYR A 2 -20.52 -12.93 0.34
C TYR A 2 -19.69 -13.77 -0.65
N LYS A 3 -19.96 -13.59 -1.94
CA LYS A 3 -19.11 -14.09 -3.03
C LYS A 3 -18.46 -12.89 -3.70
N PHE A 4 -17.16 -12.97 -3.94
CA PHE A 4 -16.39 -11.96 -4.65
C PHE A 4 -15.94 -12.52 -5.99
N GLU A 5 -15.79 -11.67 -6.99
CA GLU A 5 -15.24 -12.03 -8.30
C GLU A 5 -13.74 -12.33 -8.20
N SER A 6 -13.05 -11.61 -7.33
CA SER A 6 -11.62 -11.80 -7.06
C SER A 6 -11.40 -12.48 -5.71
N SER A 7 -10.30 -13.21 -5.59
CA SER A 7 -9.88 -13.85 -4.33
C SER A 7 -9.32 -12.82 -3.36
N ILE A 8 -9.62 -12.97 -2.07
CA ILE A 8 -8.94 -12.26 -0.99
C ILE A 8 -7.98 -13.22 -0.31
N VAL A 9 -6.71 -12.86 -0.25
CA VAL A 9 -5.64 -13.67 0.36
C VAL A 9 -5.14 -12.97 1.61
N TYR A 10 -5.25 -13.62 2.75
CA TYR A 10 -4.68 -13.16 4.01
C TYR A 10 -3.36 -13.85 4.24
N VAL A 11 -2.30 -13.07 4.50
CA VAL A 11 -0.94 -13.59 4.61
C VAL A 11 -0.27 -13.03 5.85
N GLY A 12 0.31 -13.90 6.67
CA GLY A 12 1.27 -13.54 7.71
C GLY A 12 2.68 -13.70 7.14
N LEU A 13 3.47 -12.63 7.16
CA LEU A 13 4.84 -12.62 6.64
C LEU A 13 5.83 -12.34 7.75
N SER A 14 7.03 -12.92 7.65
CA SER A 14 8.12 -12.74 8.60
C SER A 14 9.32 -12.03 7.96
N GLY A 15 10.27 -11.59 8.80
CA GLY A 15 11.53 -11.00 8.34
C GLY A 15 11.35 -9.62 7.70
N GLU A 16 10.45 -8.80 8.25
CA GLU A 16 10.25 -7.42 7.78
C GLU A 16 11.50 -6.59 8.06
N GLU A 17 11.91 -6.53 9.32
CA GLU A 17 13.06 -5.75 9.80
C GLU A 17 14.41 -6.27 9.26
N GLN A 18 14.47 -7.54 8.88
CA GLN A 18 15.67 -8.17 8.31
C GLN A 18 15.82 -7.95 6.80
N GLY A 19 14.90 -7.23 6.16
CA GLY A 19 14.96 -6.90 4.74
C GLY A 19 13.78 -7.40 3.92
N LEU A 20 12.59 -7.44 4.51
CA LEU A 20 11.34 -7.78 3.83
C LEU A 20 11.31 -9.21 3.26
N PHE A 21 12.01 -10.15 3.88
CA PHE A 21 12.22 -11.49 3.29
C PHE A 21 10.92 -12.22 2.95
N GLY A 22 9.92 -12.18 3.83
CA GLY A 22 8.63 -12.81 3.57
C GLY A 22 7.92 -12.16 2.39
N GLY A 23 7.92 -10.83 2.30
CA GLY A 23 7.34 -10.09 1.17
C GLY A 23 8.07 -10.37 -0.14
N ALA A 24 9.40 -10.39 -0.11
CA ALA A 24 10.21 -10.69 -1.29
C ALA A 24 9.97 -12.11 -1.82
N GLY A 25 9.93 -13.09 -0.91
CA GLY A 25 9.63 -14.49 -1.27
C GLY A 25 8.24 -14.65 -1.87
N LEU A 26 7.22 -14.05 -1.26
CA LEU A 26 5.85 -14.13 -1.76
C LEU A 26 5.68 -13.39 -3.10
N ALA A 27 6.28 -12.21 -3.24
CA ALA A 27 6.21 -11.44 -4.48
C ALA A 27 6.85 -12.21 -5.66
N LYS A 28 8.02 -12.84 -5.43
CA LYS A 28 8.67 -13.70 -6.41
C LYS A 28 7.77 -14.89 -6.78
N TYR A 29 7.25 -15.60 -5.79
CA TYR A 29 6.34 -16.73 -6.01
C TYR A 29 5.10 -16.31 -6.81
N ALA A 30 4.46 -15.20 -6.44
CA ALA A 30 3.30 -14.68 -7.15
C ALA A 30 3.63 -14.36 -8.61
N LYS A 31 4.80 -13.78 -8.87
CA LYS A 31 5.28 -13.48 -10.22
C LYS A 31 5.50 -14.74 -11.05
N GLU A 32 6.15 -15.76 -10.48
CA GLU A 32 6.39 -17.06 -11.12
C GLU A 32 5.08 -17.80 -11.44
N LYS A 33 4.07 -17.64 -10.58
CA LYS A 33 2.74 -18.23 -10.76
C LYS A 33 1.80 -17.41 -11.64
N GLY A 34 2.23 -16.24 -12.10
CA GLY A 34 1.40 -15.37 -12.92
C GLY A 34 0.15 -14.84 -12.20
N TRP A 35 0.24 -14.59 -10.88
CA TRP A 35 -0.88 -14.03 -10.14
C TRP A 35 -1.22 -12.63 -10.64
N ASP A 36 -2.50 -12.39 -10.88
CA ASP A 36 -3.03 -11.06 -11.16
C ASP A 36 -3.43 -10.39 -9.84
N ILE A 37 -2.49 -9.61 -9.29
CA ILE A 37 -2.68 -8.92 -8.01
C ILE A 37 -3.16 -7.49 -8.28
N ILE A 38 -4.41 -7.22 -7.97
CA ILE A 38 -5.06 -5.91 -8.17
C ILE A 38 -4.82 -4.92 -7.03
N GLY A 39 -4.35 -5.38 -5.87
CA GLY A 39 -4.02 -4.51 -4.75
C GLY A 39 -3.42 -5.26 -3.58
N ILE A 40 -2.60 -4.56 -2.81
CA ILE A 40 -1.96 -5.08 -1.59
C ILE A 40 -2.21 -4.09 -0.46
N LEU A 41 -2.77 -4.58 0.63
CA LEU A 41 -2.96 -3.84 1.87
C LEU A 41 -1.99 -4.40 2.91
N ASN A 42 -0.95 -3.62 3.21
CA ASN A 42 0.04 -3.98 4.21
C ASN A 42 -0.32 -3.33 5.54
N ASN A 43 -0.72 -4.13 6.50
CA ASN A 43 -1.01 -3.69 7.86
C ASN A 43 0.27 -3.72 8.68
N ASP A 44 0.70 -2.56 9.14
CA ASP A 44 1.91 -2.38 9.90
C ASP A 44 1.62 -1.47 11.10
N MET A 45 1.94 -1.95 12.30
CA MET A 45 1.76 -1.25 13.59
C MET A 45 0.35 -0.69 13.85
N ILE A 46 -0.67 -1.31 13.29
CA ILE A 46 -2.07 -0.83 13.42
C ILE A 46 -2.70 -1.15 14.78
N GLY A 47 -2.06 -1.99 15.58
CA GLY A 47 -2.55 -2.39 16.92
C GLY A 47 -2.09 -1.50 18.06
N ASN A 48 -1.18 -0.56 17.84
CA ASN A 48 -0.72 0.36 18.88
C ASN A 48 -1.64 1.57 18.98
N ILE A 49 -2.33 1.68 20.11
CA ILE A 49 -3.33 2.73 20.37
C ILE A 49 -2.86 3.77 21.39
N THR A 50 -1.77 3.52 22.11
CA THR A 50 -1.27 4.41 23.15
C THR A 50 -0.03 5.16 22.66
N GLY A 51 -0.10 6.49 22.63
CA GLY A 51 1.03 7.35 22.31
C GLY A 51 2.05 7.44 23.46
N VAL A 52 3.26 7.91 23.15
CA VAL A 52 4.33 8.14 24.15
C VAL A 52 3.95 9.20 25.19
N ASP A 53 3.01 10.05 24.87
CA ASP A 53 2.42 11.08 25.72
C ASP A 53 1.26 10.58 26.59
N GLY A 54 0.95 9.28 26.52
CA GLY A 54 -0.16 8.64 27.22
C GLY A 54 -1.54 8.87 26.59
N VAL A 55 -1.62 9.58 25.48
CA VAL A 55 -2.89 9.75 24.75
C VAL A 55 -3.29 8.42 24.10
N ILE A 56 -4.54 8.02 24.31
CA ILE A 56 -5.10 6.83 23.70
C ILE A 56 -5.96 7.23 22.51
N ASP A 57 -5.61 6.73 21.32
CA ASP A 57 -6.38 6.89 20.10
C ASP A 57 -6.55 5.50 19.42
N ASN A 58 -7.74 4.95 19.53
CA ASN A 58 -8.12 3.67 18.93
C ASN A 58 -8.99 3.83 17.68
N ARG A 59 -9.09 5.04 17.13
CA ARG A 59 -9.94 5.36 15.98
C ARG A 59 -9.16 5.88 14.78
N SER A 60 -8.02 6.54 15.00
CA SER A 60 -7.23 7.10 13.91
C SER A 60 -6.19 6.10 13.40
N PHE A 61 -6.03 6.07 12.09
CA PHE A 61 -4.94 5.34 11.44
C PHE A 61 -4.50 6.04 10.16
N ARG A 62 -3.27 5.75 9.76
CA ARG A 62 -2.65 6.37 8.58
C ARG A 62 -2.73 5.46 7.38
N ILE A 63 -3.13 6.01 6.24
CA ILE A 63 -3.10 5.34 4.95
C ILE A 63 -1.96 5.92 4.13
N PHE A 64 -0.90 5.17 4.00
CA PHE A 64 0.23 5.53 3.14
C PHE A 64 0.04 4.92 1.75
N SER A 65 0.52 5.61 0.73
CA SER A 65 0.47 5.13 -0.64
C SER A 65 1.66 5.63 -1.44
N GLU A 66 2.07 4.86 -2.43
CA GLU A 66 3.19 5.23 -3.30
C GLU A 66 2.74 6.31 -4.32
N PRO A 67 3.55 7.37 -4.50
CA PRO A 67 3.22 8.43 -5.45
C PRO A 67 3.56 8.05 -6.90
N ILE A 68 4.62 7.27 -7.08
CA ILE A 68 5.19 6.90 -8.38
C ILE A 68 5.54 5.41 -8.32
N PRO A 69 5.14 4.61 -9.31
CA PRO A 69 5.54 3.21 -9.39
C PRO A 69 7.06 3.03 -9.38
N ALA A 70 7.55 2.08 -8.60
CA ALA A 70 8.98 1.84 -8.41
C ALA A 70 9.69 1.42 -9.71
N ASN A 71 8.95 0.81 -10.63
CA ASN A 71 9.44 0.31 -11.91
C ASN A 71 9.43 1.35 -13.04
N GLU A 72 9.02 2.59 -12.79
CA GLU A 72 9.10 3.66 -13.79
C GLU A 72 10.54 4.09 -14.06
N THR A 73 10.84 4.36 -15.33
CA THR A 73 12.09 5.00 -15.75
C THR A 73 12.14 6.45 -15.27
N GLU A 74 13.32 7.04 -15.18
CA GLU A 74 13.47 8.44 -14.80
C GLU A 74 12.72 9.40 -15.77
N ARG A 75 12.65 9.07 -17.05
CA ARG A 75 11.88 9.84 -18.03
C ARG A 75 10.37 9.82 -17.72
N GLN A 76 9.84 8.65 -17.39
CA GLN A 76 8.43 8.49 -16.99
C GLN A 76 8.13 9.25 -15.70
N ARG A 77 9.03 9.16 -14.68
CA ARG A 77 8.90 9.90 -13.42
C ARG A 77 8.86 11.41 -13.63
N ARG A 78 9.74 11.94 -14.48
CA ARG A 78 9.76 13.39 -14.81
C ARG A 78 8.50 13.81 -15.52
N SER A 79 8.04 13.03 -16.51
CA SER A 79 6.79 13.29 -17.22
C SER A 79 5.60 13.31 -16.27
N ARG A 80 5.50 12.29 -15.41
CA ARG A 80 4.42 12.18 -14.40
C ARG A 80 4.40 13.39 -13.46
N ARG A 81 5.55 13.79 -12.93
CA ARG A 81 5.66 14.98 -12.06
C ARG A 81 5.30 16.27 -12.80
N PHE A 82 5.72 16.41 -14.05
CA PHE A 82 5.40 17.57 -14.85
C PHE A 82 3.90 17.81 -15.02
N TYR A 83 3.13 16.73 -15.17
CA TYR A 83 1.67 16.78 -15.28
C TYR A 83 0.92 16.65 -13.96
N GLY A 84 1.61 16.58 -12.83
CA GLY A 84 0.99 16.37 -11.51
C GLY A 84 0.41 14.96 -11.32
N GLY A 85 0.81 13.99 -12.14
CA GLY A 85 0.28 12.61 -12.13
C GLY A 85 0.67 11.76 -10.92
N GLU A 86 1.53 12.26 -10.04
CA GLU A 86 1.91 11.58 -8.80
C GLU A 86 0.76 11.40 -7.82
N VAL A 87 -0.31 12.17 -7.96
CA VAL A 87 -1.52 12.03 -7.13
C VAL A 87 -2.54 11.07 -7.73
N ASP A 88 -2.37 10.66 -8.99
CA ASP A 88 -3.30 9.82 -9.74
C ASP A 88 -2.81 8.38 -9.98
N GLY A 89 -1.65 8.04 -9.43
CA GLY A 89 -1.13 6.67 -9.48
C GLY A 89 -2.11 5.66 -8.84
N ILE A 90 -2.04 4.41 -9.28
CA ILE A 90 -2.90 3.29 -8.82
C ILE A 90 -2.90 3.19 -7.29
N SER A 91 -1.72 3.30 -6.65
CA SER A 91 -1.61 3.23 -5.20
C SER A 91 -2.38 4.37 -4.51
N ARG A 92 -2.36 5.57 -5.08
CA ARG A 92 -3.13 6.73 -4.59
C ARG A 92 -4.63 6.52 -4.77
N GLN A 93 -5.04 5.94 -5.89
CA GLN A 93 -6.45 5.60 -6.15
C GLN A 93 -6.96 4.57 -5.15
N LEU A 94 -6.17 3.51 -4.88
CA LEU A 94 -6.48 2.50 -3.88
C LEU A 94 -6.63 3.13 -2.48
N ALA A 95 -5.72 4.03 -2.10
CA ALA A 95 -5.79 4.73 -0.82
C ALA A 95 -7.08 5.56 -0.68
N ARG A 96 -7.48 6.29 -1.73
CA ARG A 96 -8.75 7.03 -1.74
C ARG A 96 -9.97 6.12 -1.65
N TYR A 97 -9.91 4.98 -2.33
CA TYR A 97 -10.97 3.97 -2.27
C TYR A 97 -11.13 3.42 -0.85
N ILE A 98 -10.02 3.06 -0.19
CA ILE A 98 -10.03 2.59 1.20
C ILE A 98 -10.57 3.67 2.12
N HIS A 99 -10.07 4.90 2.02
CA HIS A 99 -10.55 6.01 2.83
C HIS A 99 -12.07 6.19 2.71
N LYS A 100 -12.59 6.22 1.48
CA LYS A 100 -14.03 6.34 1.22
C LYS A 100 -14.83 5.20 1.86
N ASN A 101 -14.37 3.95 1.70
CA ASN A 101 -15.08 2.80 2.27
C ASN A 101 -15.05 2.80 3.80
N VAL A 102 -13.93 3.14 4.42
CA VAL A 102 -13.85 3.28 5.87
C VAL A 102 -14.84 4.34 6.36
N LYS A 103 -14.88 5.51 5.74
CA LYS A 103 -15.83 6.57 6.13
C LYS A 103 -17.29 6.16 5.92
N THR A 104 -17.57 5.30 4.95
CA THR A 104 -18.93 4.83 4.67
C THR A 104 -19.38 3.74 5.63
N TYR A 105 -18.53 2.76 5.90
CA TYR A 105 -18.91 1.55 6.65
C TYR A 105 -18.45 1.53 8.10
N MET A 106 -17.50 2.39 8.46
CA MET A 106 -16.95 2.55 9.81
C MET A 106 -16.82 4.05 10.13
N PRO A 107 -17.94 4.78 10.21
CA PRO A 107 -17.95 6.26 10.34
C PRO A 107 -17.24 6.76 11.61
N GLU A 108 -17.14 5.92 12.64
CA GLU A 108 -16.41 6.19 13.89
C GLU A 108 -14.88 6.20 13.72
N MET A 109 -14.37 5.61 12.63
CA MET A 109 -12.94 5.58 12.36
C MET A 109 -12.48 6.87 11.66
N ASN A 110 -11.24 7.25 11.93
CA ASN A 110 -10.61 8.45 11.39
C ASN A 110 -9.38 8.11 10.53
N PRO A 111 -9.57 7.67 9.27
CA PRO A 111 -8.47 7.40 8.36
C PRO A 111 -7.82 8.70 7.90
N MET A 112 -6.50 8.78 8.01
CA MET A 112 -5.69 9.91 7.55
C MET A 112 -4.87 9.50 6.33
N MET A 113 -5.11 10.12 5.17
CA MET A 113 -4.29 9.88 3.98
C MET A 113 -2.99 10.67 4.07
N ILE A 114 -1.86 9.96 3.96
CA ILE A 114 -0.52 10.55 4.03
C ILE A 114 0.11 10.51 2.63
N TYR A 115 0.14 11.66 1.99
CA TYR A 115 0.70 11.86 0.65
C TYR A 115 2.12 12.45 0.75
N ARG A 116 3.10 11.58 0.98
CA ARG A 116 4.52 11.98 1.07
C ARG A 116 5.28 11.57 -0.18
N LEU A 117 6.18 12.44 -0.61
CA LEU A 117 7.15 12.17 -1.68
C LEU A 117 8.52 11.77 -1.15
N ASP A 118 8.77 11.99 0.14
CA ASP A 118 10.07 11.92 0.81
C ASP A 118 10.25 10.68 1.70
N ARG A 119 9.51 9.61 1.45
CA ARG A 119 9.62 8.36 2.24
C ARG A 119 10.79 7.48 1.79
N PHE A 120 11.99 8.01 1.90
CA PHE A 120 13.20 7.28 1.57
C PHE A 120 13.44 6.10 2.53
N GLY A 121 13.71 4.92 1.96
CA GLY A 121 14.03 3.72 2.71
C GLY A 121 12.90 3.18 3.61
N ARG A 122 11.70 3.73 3.48
CA ARG A 122 10.53 3.25 4.21
C ARG A 122 9.59 2.48 3.32
N GLY A 123 9.03 1.44 3.86
CA GLY A 123 8.10 0.57 3.16
C GLY A 123 7.79 -0.60 4.10
N GLY A 124 7.06 -1.57 3.63
CA GLY A 124 6.78 -2.82 4.31
C GLY A 124 6.75 -3.94 3.28
N HIS A 125 6.18 -5.06 3.62
CA HIS A 125 6.13 -6.24 2.74
C HIS A 125 5.44 -6.02 1.37
N HIS A 126 4.74 -4.91 1.16
CA HIS A 126 4.19 -4.52 -0.15
C HIS A 126 5.27 -4.07 -1.14
N ARG A 127 6.40 -3.53 -0.67
CA ARG A 127 7.44 -2.95 -1.54
C ARG A 127 8.01 -3.93 -2.56
N PRO A 128 8.38 -5.18 -2.22
CA PRO A 128 8.86 -6.14 -3.22
C PRO A 128 7.89 -6.39 -4.39
N PHE A 129 6.59 -6.26 -4.17
CA PHE A 129 5.60 -6.37 -5.24
C PHE A 129 5.64 -5.17 -6.18
N ASN A 130 5.81 -3.96 -5.63
CA ASN A 130 6.00 -2.76 -6.44
C ASN A 130 7.28 -2.85 -7.28
N ASP A 131 8.39 -3.32 -6.68
CA ASP A 131 9.67 -3.48 -7.36
C ASP A 131 9.58 -4.51 -8.52
N LEU A 132 8.75 -5.54 -8.38
CA LEU A 132 8.47 -6.54 -9.42
C LEU A 132 7.40 -6.10 -10.43
N GLY A 133 6.86 -4.89 -10.31
CA GLY A 133 5.94 -4.30 -11.27
C GLY A 133 4.50 -4.81 -11.19
N PHE A 134 4.03 -5.24 -10.02
CA PHE A 134 2.61 -5.55 -9.82
C PHE A 134 1.74 -4.29 -9.81
N ALA A 135 2.28 -3.14 -9.40
CA ALA A 135 1.61 -1.85 -9.51
C ALA A 135 1.85 -1.27 -10.92
N LYS A 136 1.19 -1.81 -11.94
CA LYS A 136 1.19 -1.23 -13.29
C LYS A 136 -0.02 -0.33 -13.43
N ASP A 137 0.20 0.90 -13.90
CA ASP A 137 -0.86 1.68 -14.51
C ASP A 137 -1.35 0.85 -15.71
N GLY A 138 -2.63 0.53 -15.75
CA GLY A 138 -3.19 -0.38 -16.74
C GLY A 138 -2.71 -0.08 -18.16
N SER A 139 -2.23 -1.10 -18.80
CA SER A 139 -2.08 -1.18 -20.26
C SER A 139 -3.41 -1.51 -20.87
#